data_d20b01974bea0fd130cc539367f02625
#
_entry.id   d20b01974bea0fd130cc539367f02625
#
_cell.length_a   1.000
_cell.length_b   1.000
_cell.length_c   1.000
_cell.angle_alpha   90.00
_cell.angle_beta   90.00
_cell.angle_gamma   90.00
#
_symmetry.space_group_name_H-M   'P 1'
#
loop_
_entity.id
_entity.type
_entity.pdbx_description
1 polymer ?
#
loop_
_entity_poly.entity_id
_entity_poly.type
_entity_poly.pdbx_seq_one_letter_code
_entity_poly.pdbx_strand_id
1 'polypeptide(L)'
;MENLAPNNKRIVKNTLLLYVRMLFLMVVSLYTSRVVLNALGIEDFGIYNVVGGMVAMFSMLSGSLSAAITRFITYELGRGDREKLRTIFSSAVTIQLGLAAIIIILAEVLGIWFLNSKMTIPLDRLAAANWVFQFSVLTFAINLVSVPYNASI
;
A
#
# COMPACT_ATOMS: atom_id res chain seq x y z
N MET A 1 14.51 -13.30 39.46
CA MET A 1 13.18 -12.83 38.99
C MET A 1 13.27 -11.33 38.78
N GLU A 2 13.97 -10.94 37.71
CA GLU A 2 14.52 -9.60 37.58
C GLU A 2 13.77 -8.83 36.48
N ASN A 3 13.19 -7.70 36.88
CA ASN A 3 12.83 -6.57 36.00
C ASN A 3 11.81 -6.74 34.84
N LEU A 4 10.78 -7.51 35.02
CA LEU A 4 9.62 -7.54 34.06
C LEU A 4 8.71 -6.28 34.19
N ALA A 5 8.73 -5.62 35.35
CA ALA A 5 7.84 -4.47 35.61
C ALA A 5 8.14 -3.22 34.76
N PRO A 6 9.39 -2.76 34.54
CA PRO A 6 9.65 -1.57 33.72
C PRO A 6 9.43 -1.81 32.23
N ASN A 7 9.63 -3.05 31.77
CA ASN A 7 9.44 -3.41 30.37
C ASN A 7 7.93 -3.48 30.02
N ASN A 8 7.12 -4.00 30.93
CA ASN A 8 5.65 -4.04 30.75
C ASN A 8 5.03 -2.64 30.68
N LYS A 9 5.50 -1.68 31.51
CA LYS A 9 5.02 -0.29 31.44
C LYS A 9 5.37 0.38 30.10
N ARG A 10 6.55 0.11 29.55
CA ARG A 10 6.95 0.60 28.20
C ARG A 10 6.09 -0.02 27.11
N ILE A 11 5.85 -1.32 27.16
CA ILE A 11 4.99 -2.02 26.19
C ILE A 11 3.58 -1.45 26.26
N VAL A 12 2.97 -1.33 27.43
CA VAL A 12 1.63 -0.78 27.61
C VAL A 12 1.55 0.67 27.08
N LYS A 13 2.53 1.51 27.43
CA LYS A 13 2.57 2.89 26.93
C LYS A 13 2.66 2.95 25.41
N ASN A 14 3.55 2.16 24.80
CA ASN A 14 3.70 2.14 23.34
C ASN A 14 2.45 1.60 22.65
N THR A 15 1.84 0.57 23.22
CA THR A 15 0.57 0.02 22.70
C THR A 15 -0.55 1.05 22.80
N LEU A 16 -0.67 1.76 23.93
CA LEU A 16 -1.68 2.80 24.09
C LEU A 16 -1.48 3.94 23.07
N LEU A 17 -0.24 4.38 22.87
CA LEU A 17 0.09 5.41 21.86
C LEU A 17 -0.26 4.93 20.43
N LEU A 18 -0.06 3.65 20.11
CA LEU A 18 -0.48 3.08 18.83
C LEU A 18 -2.01 3.09 18.67
N TYR A 19 -2.76 2.73 19.72
CA TYR A 19 -4.23 2.83 19.68
C TYR A 19 -4.72 4.27 19.50
N VAL A 20 -4.16 5.22 20.25
CA VAL A 20 -4.49 6.64 20.09
C VAL A 20 -4.21 7.10 18.66
N ARG A 21 -3.04 6.75 18.10
CA ARG A 21 -2.71 7.04 16.70
C ARG A 21 -3.72 6.41 15.72
N MET A 22 -4.12 5.15 15.93
CA MET A 22 -5.08 4.48 15.06
C MET A 22 -6.46 5.15 15.13
N LEU A 23 -6.93 5.49 16.33
CA LEU A 23 -8.20 6.23 16.50
C LEU A 23 -8.14 7.60 15.84
N PHE A 24 -7.04 8.34 16.00
CA PHE A 24 -6.85 9.63 15.34
C PHE A 24 -6.90 9.50 13.82
N LEU A 25 -6.17 8.54 13.24
CA LEU A 25 -6.19 8.28 11.81
C LEU A 25 -7.58 7.87 11.31
N MET A 26 -8.33 7.09 12.11
CA MET A 26 -9.70 6.70 11.78
C MET A 26 -10.63 7.92 11.73
N VAL A 27 -10.57 8.82 12.72
CA VAL A 27 -11.34 10.06 12.73
C VAL A 27 -11.00 10.94 11.53
N VAL A 28 -9.69 11.12 11.25
CA VAL A 28 -9.23 11.89 10.09
C VAL A 28 -9.74 11.27 8.79
N SER A 29 -9.66 9.94 8.65
CA SER A 29 -10.14 9.22 7.46
C SER A 29 -11.64 9.41 7.25
N LEU A 30 -12.46 9.28 8.30
CA LEU A 30 -13.91 9.51 8.23
C LEU A 30 -14.24 10.95 7.84
N TYR A 31 -13.56 11.92 8.44
CA TYR A 31 -13.72 13.32 8.09
C TYR A 31 -13.33 13.61 6.65
N THR A 32 -12.17 13.10 6.21
CA THR A 32 -11.68 13.24 4.84
C THR A 32 -12.65 12.63 3.83
N SER A 33 -13.15 11.42 4.09
CA SER A 33 -14.15 10.77 3.23
C SER A 33 -15.41 11.61 3.06
N ARG A 34 -15.89 12.25 4.14
CA ARG A 34 -17.04 13.14 4.10
C ARG A 34 -16.77 14.41 3.29
N VAL A 35 -15.60 15.02 3.46
CA VAL A 35 -15.19 16.21 2.71
C VAL A 35 -15.07 15.90 1.22
N VAL A 36 -14.41 14.79 0.89
CA VAL A 36 -14.23 14.34 -0.50
C VAL A 36 -15.59 14.03 -1.15
N LEU A 37 -16.49 13.34 -0.44
CA LEU A 37 -17.84 13.07 -0.93
C LEU A 37 -18.64 14.37 -1.21
N ASN A 38 -18.54 15.35 -0.32
CA ASN A 38 -19.22 16.63 -0.50
C ASN A 38 -18.63 17.46 -1.64
N ALA A 39 -17.31 17.37 -1.85
CA ALA A 39 -16.62 18.11 -2.90
C ALA A 39 -16.80 17.50 -4.30
N LEU A 40 -16.74 16.19 -4.39
CA LEU A 40 -16.87 15.43 -5.66
C LEU A 40 -18.34 15.15 -6.03
N GLY A 41 -19.22 15.05 -5.05
CA GLY A 41 -20.56 14.51 -5.23
C GLY A 41 -20.57 12.97 -5.28
N ILE A 42 -21.78 12.40 -5.31
CA ILE A 42 -21.99 10.95 -5.20
C ILE A 42 -21.41 10.21 -6.42
N GLU A 43 -21.57 10.77 -7.60
CA GLU A 43 -21.13 10.16 -8.87
C GLU A 43 -19.60 10.03 -8.95
N ASP A 44 -18.89 11.15 -8.78
CA ASP A 44 -17.41 11.16 -8.87
C ASP A 44 -16.76 10.42 -7.72
N PHE A 45 -17.35 10.48 -6.52
CA PHE A 45 -16.91 9.69 -5.39
C PHE A 45 -17.09 8.19 -5.64
N GLY A 46 -18.19 7.79 -6.32
CA GLY A 46 -18.40 6.42 -6.77
C GLY A 46 -17.33 5.96 -7.75
N ILE A 47 -17.04 6.74 -8.78
CA ILE A 47 -15.97 6.46 -9.76
C ILE A 47 -14.63 6.33 -9.07
N TYR A 48 -14.28 7.27 -8.19
CA TYR A 48 -13.04 7.25 -7.42
C TYR A 48 -12.87 5.95 -6.60
N ASN A 49 -13.92 5.51 -5.89
CA ASN A 49 -13.87 4.30 -5.08
C ASN A 49 -13.77 3.03 -5.93
N VAL A 50 -14.49 2.94 -7.05
CA VAL A 50 -14.41 1.78 -7.94
C VAL A 50 -13.04 1.67 -8.57
N VAL A 51 -12.50 2.77 -9.10
CA VAL A 51 -11.16 2.82 -9.70
C VAL A 51 -10.08 2.48 -8.67
N GLY A 52 -10.14 3.08 -7.48
CA GLY A 52 -9.22 2.77 -6.38
C GLY A 52 -9.33 1.32 -5.91
N GLY A 53 -10.56 0.77 -5.87
CA GLY A 53 -10.83 -0.62 -5.54
C GLY A 53 -10.22 -1.62 -6.52
N MET A 54 -10.24 -1.33 -7.82
CA MET A 54 -9.55 -2.14 -8.84
C MET A 54 -8.04 -2.25 -8.54
N VAL A 55 -7.40 -1.13 -8.24
CA VAL A 55 -5.96 -1.12 -7.91
C VAL A 55 -5.70 -1.82 -6.57
N ALA A 56 -6.59 -1.69 -5.59
CA ALA A 56 -6.48 -2.38 -4.31
C ALA A 56 -6.48 -3.92 -4.44
N MET A 57 -7.13 -4.48 -5.47
CA MET A 57 -7.08 -5.92 -5.73
C MET A 57 -5.65 -6.41 -6.01
N PHE A 58 -4.82 -5.62 -6.68
CA PHE A 58 -3.41 -5.96 -6.90
C PHE A 58 -2.59 -5.97 -5.59
N SER A 59 -3.01 -5.22 -4.59
CA SER A 59 -2.35 -5.19 -3.26
C SER A 59 -2.44 -6.53 -2.54
N MET A 60 -3.50 -7.31 -2.76
CA MET A 60 -3.63 -8.65 -2.18
C MET A 60 -2.56 -9.62 -2.72
N LEU A 61 -2.23 -9.51 -4.01
CA LEU A 61 -1.20 -10.34 -4.64
C LEU A 61 0.19 -10.02 -4.10
N SER A 62 0.47 -8.74 -3.82
CA SER A 62 1.79 -8.31 -3.32
C SER A 62 1.99 -8.56 -1.82
N GLY A 63 0.91 -8.70 -1.04
CA GLY A 63 0.99 -8.84 0.42
C GLY A 63 1.77 -10.07 0.88
N SER A 64 1.52 -11.23 0.27
CA SER A 64 2.21 -12.48 0.60
C SER A 64 3.70 -12.42 0.28
N LEU A 65 4.06 -11.82 -0.87
CA LEU A 65 5.46 -11.66 -1.28
C LEU A 65 6.18 -10.67 -0.37
N SER A 66 5.53 -9.57 -0.03
CA SER A 66 6.04 -8.58 0.91
C SER A 66 6.34 -9.18 2.29
N ALA A 67 5.44 -10.01 2.81
CA ALA A 67 5.63 -10.72 4.08
C ALA A 67 6.84 -11.66 4.04
N ALA A 68 7.02 -12.39 2.93
CA ALA A 68 8.18 -13.26 2.75
C ALA A 68 9.50 -12.45 2.72
N ILE A 69 9.55 -11.38 1.93
CA ILE A 69 10.73 -10.51 1.83
C ILE A 69 11.08 -9.91 3.20
N THR A 70 10.09 -9.36 3.91
CA THR A 70 10.26 -8.81 5.25
C THR A 70 10.87 -9.85 6.20
N ARG A 71 10.36 -11.09 6.17
CA ARG A 71 10.87 -12.18 7.01
C ARG A 71 12.36 -12.47 6.72
N PHE A 72 12.75 -12.58 5.45
CA PHE A 72 14.14 -12.85 5.09
C PHE A 72 15.08 -11.70 5.49
N ILE A 73 14.70 -10.45 5.23
CA ILE A 73 15.49 -9.27 5.60
C ILE A 73 15.65 -9.21 7.12
N THR A 74 14.56 -9.33 7.89
CA THR A 74 14.60 -9.27 9.36
C THR A 74 15.43 -10.40 9.95
N TYR A 75 15.38 -11.60 9.37
CA TYR A 75 16.17 -12.74 9.82
C TYR A 75 17.67 -12.48 9.66
N GLU A 76 18.13 -12.03 8.49
CA GLU A 76 19.55 -11.77 8.27
C GLU A 76 20.04 -10.52 9.02
N LEU A 77 19.16 -9.53 9.23
CA LEU A 77 19.46 -8.38 10.08
C LEU A 77 19.75 -8.83 11.51
N GLY A 78 18.95 -9.77 12.03
CA GLY A 78 19.17 -10.36 13.36
C GLY A 78 20.44 -11.20 13.48
N ARG A 79 20.92 -11.81 12.38
CA ARG A 79 22.17 -12.58 12.33
C ARG A 79 23.41 -11.71 12.24
N GLY A 80 23.27 -10.46 11.81
CA GLY A 80 24.41 -9.54 11.62
C GLY A 80 25.27 -9.84 10.39
N ASP A 81 24.86 -10.75 9.51
CA ASP A 81 25.59 -11.09 8.27
C ASP A 81 25.30 -10.03 7.19
N ARG A 82 26.14 -9.01 7.15
CA ARG A 82 25.98 -7.86 6.24
C ARG A 82 26.09 -8.21 4.76
N GLU A 83 26.88 -9.21 4.39
CA GLU A 83 27.01 -9.61 2.98
C GLU A 83 25.74 -10.29 2.48
N LYS A 84 25.20 -11.22 3.25
CA LYS A 84 23.93 -11.87 2.93
C LYS A 84 22.77 -10.89 2.97
N LEU A 85 22.72 -10.00 3.96
CA LEU A 85 21.70 -8.96 4.03
C LEU A 85 21.71 -8.09 2.77
N ARG A 86 22.88 -7.65 2.30
CA ARG A 86 23.03 -6.87 1.08
C ARG A 86 22.53 -7.63 -0.16
N THR A 87 22.86 -8.91 -0.27
CA THR A 87 22.44 -9.76 -1.38
C THR A 87 20.94 -9.96 -1.38
N ILE A 88 20.34 -10.27 -0.23
CA ILE A 88 18.89 -10.45 -0.09
C ILE A 88 18.16 -9.14 -0.36
N PHE A 89 18.64 -8.02 0.17
CA PHE A 89 18.05 -6.71 -0.07
C PHE A 89 18.08 -6.34 -1.57
N SER A 90 19.22 -6.48 -2.24
CA SER A 90 19.34 -6.21 -3.67
C SER A 90 18.42 -7.11 -4.51
N SER A 91 18.38 -8.40 -4.19
CA SER A 91 17.47 -9.35 -4.86
C SER A 91 16.01 -8.99 -4.62
N ALA A 92 15.65 -8.60 -3.39
CA ALA A 92 14.29 -8.18 -3.04
C ALA A 92 13.87 -6.93 -3.84
N VAL A 93 14.74 -5.93 -3.94
CA VAL A 93 14.47 -4.71 -4.73
C VAL A 93 14.28 -5.07 -6.20
N THR A 94 15.14 -5.92 -6.77
CA THR A 94 15.05 -6.34 -8.18
C THR A 94 13.74 -7.10 -8.45
N ILE A 95 13.36 -8.01 -7.56
CA ILE A 95 12.11 -8.77 -7.67
C ILE A 95 10.91 -7.83 -7.58
N GLN A 96 10.92 -6.87 -6.64
CA GLN A 96 9.83 -5.91 -6.46
C GLN A 96 9.69 -4.96 -7.66
N LEU A 97 10.81 -4.51 -8.25
CA LEU A 97 10.80 -3.73 -9.48
C LEU A 97 10.24 -4.52 -10.66
N GLY A 98 10.66 -5.77 -10.82
CA GLY A 98 10.12 -6.66 -11.85
C GLY A 98 8.63 -6.91 -11.67
N LEU A 99 8.18 -7.17 -10.45
CA LEU A 99 6.77 -7.36 -10.13
C LEU A 99 5.96 -6.08 -10.36
N ALA A 100 6.48 -4.91 -9.95
CA ALA A 100 5.85 -3.63 -10.20
C ALA A 100 5.67 -3.38 -11.71
N ALA A 101 6.69 -3.64 -12.52
CA ALA A 101 6.61 -3.51 -13.97
C ALA A 101 5.53 -4.43 -14.58
N ILE A 102 5.49 -5.69 -14.17
CA ILE A 102 4.45 -6.65 -14.63
C ILE A 102 3.06 -6.15 -14.26
N ILE A 103 2.86 -5.72 -13.00
CA ILE A 103 1.56 -5.25 -12.53
C ILE A 103 1.15 -3.96 -13.25
N ILE A 104 2.08 -3.03 -13.49
CA ILE A 104 1.80 -1.82 -14.27
C ILE A 104 1.33 -2.19 -15.67
N ILE A 105 2.02 -3.09 -16.37
CA ILE A 105 1.63 -3.54 -17.72
C ILE A 105 0.24 -4.19 -17.70
N LEU A 106 -0.02 -5.06 -16.74
CA LEU A 106 -1.34 -5.67 -16.58
C LEU A 106 -2.43 -4.65 -16.25
N ALA A 107 -2.14 -3.70 -15.39
CA ALA A 107 -3.06 -2.62 -15.04
C ALA A 107 -3.36 -1.76 -16.25
N GLU A 108 -2.35 -1.36 -17.04
CA GLU A 108 -2.54 -0.57 -18.26
C GLU A 108 -3.40 -1.33 -19.28
N VAL A 109 -3.09 -2.59 -19.55
CA VAL A 109 -3.83 -3.35 -20.58
C VAL A 109 -5.24 -3.69 -20.11
N LEU A 110 -5.37 -4.30 -18.93
CA LEU A 110 -6.66 -4.79 -18.44
C LEU A 110 -7.49 -3.69 -17.78
N GLY A 111 -6.84 -2.81 -17.02
CA GLY A 111 -7.52 -1.76 -16.28
C GLY A 111 -8.08 -0.68 -17.18
N ILE A 112 -7.30 -0.17 -18.14
CA ILE A 112 -7.77 0.81 -19.11
C ILE A 112 -8.86 0.22 -20.00
N TRP A 113 -8.66 -1.03 -20.47
CA TRP A 113 -9.70 -1.71 -21.25
C TRP A 113 -11.01 -1.83 -20.46
N PHE A 114 -10.95 -2.26 -19.22
CA PHE A 114 -12.12 -2.43 -18.37
C PHE A 114 -12.81 -1.08 -18.09
N LEU A 115 -12.04 -0.06 -17.74
CA LEU A 115 -12.51 1.26 -17.41
C LEU A 115 -13.22 1.93 -18.60
N ASN A 116 -12.68 1.78 -19.81
CA ASN A 116 -13.24 2.43 -21.00
C ASN A 116 -14.30 1.59 -21.73
N SER A 117 -14.36 0.26 -21.51
CA SER A 117 -15.24 -0.63 -22.29
C SER A 117 -16.36 -1.25 -21.47
N LYS A 118 -16.19 -1.42 -20.16
CA LYS A 118 -17.15 -2.12 -19.29
C LYS A 118 -17.82 -1.22 -18.25
N MET A 119 -17.18 -0.11 -17.89
CA MET A 119 -17.77 0.83 -16.94
C MET A 119 -18.65 1.86 -17.66
N THR A 120 -19.81 2.14 -17.07
CA THR A 120 -20.72 3.18 -17.56
C THR A 120 -20.34 4.52 -16.93
N ILE A 121 -19.27 5.14 -17.45
CA ILE A 121 -18.79 6.45 -16.98
C ILE A 121 -19.24 7.51 -17.99
N PRO A 122 -19.81 8.63 -17.55
CA PRO A 122 -20.12 9.77 -18.43
C PRO A 122 -18.86 10.24 -19.18
N LEU A 123 -19.00 10.59 -20.46
CA LEU A 123 -17.86 10.94 -21.33
C LEU A 123 -17.07 12.15 -20.82
N ASP A 124 -17.74 13.11 -20.20
CA ASP A 124 -17.12 14.28 -19.57
C ASP A 124 -16.24 13.95 -18.37
N ARG A 125 -16.45 12.78 -17.74
CA ARG A 125 -15.71 12.31 -16.56
C ARG A 125 -14.70 11.21 -16.83
N LEU A 126 -14.72 10.65 -18.04
CA LEU A 126 -13.85 9.55 -18.43
C LEU A 126 -12.36 9.93 -18.33
N ALA A 127 -12.00 11.15 -18.71
CA ALA A 127 -10.63 11.64 -18.60
C ALA A 127 -10.17 11.72 -17.13
N ALA A 128 -11.03 12.21 -16.25
CA ALA A 128 -10.72 12.27 -14.80
C ALA A 128 -10.56 10.88 -14.19
N ALA A 129 -11.44 9.93 -14.56
CA ALA A 129 -11.36 8.54 -14.10
C ALA A 129 -10.03 7.87 -14.53
N ASN A 130 -9.59 8.09 -15.78
CA ASN A 130 -8.30 7.61 -16.27
C ASN A 130 -7.12 8.21 -15.47
N TRP A 131 -7.14 9.50 -15.17
CA TRP A 131 -6.10 10.11 -14.33
C TRP A 131 -6.07 9.53 -12.92
N VAL A 132 -7.22 9.36 -12.29
CA VAL A 132 -7.32 8.70 -10.97
C VAL A 132 -6.75 7.30 -11.02
N PHE A 133 -7.05 6.54 -12.07
CA PHE A 133 -6.51 5.20 -12.27
C PHE A 133 -4.99 5.22 -12.37
N GLN A 134 -4.42 6.07 -13.21
CA GLN A 134 -2.97 6.20 -13.39
C GLN A 134 -2.24 6.56 -12.09
N PHE A 135 -2.74 7.53 -11.34
CA PHE A 135 -2.15 7.90 -10.05
C PHE A 135 -2.30 6.79 -9.01
N SER A 136 -3.39 6.03 -9.04
CA SER A 136 -3.57 4.88 -8.15
C SER A 136 -2.57 3.76 -8.45
N VAL A 137 -2.36 3.43 -9.72
CA VAL A 137 -1.37 2.45 -10.18
C VAL A 137 0.05 2.89 -9.81
N LEU A 138 0.38 4.17 -10.01
CA LEU A 138 1.67 4.74 -9.62
C LEU A 138 1.89 4.65 -8.11
N THR A 139 0.89 5.03 -7.32
CA THR A 139 0.95 4.93 -5.86
C THR A 139 1.16 3.49 -5.41
N PHE A 140 0.47 2.54 -6.01
CA PHE A 140 0.64 1.12 -5.74
C PHE A 140 2.07 0.66 -6.06
N ALA A 141 2.61 1.03 -7.23
CA ALA A 141 3.97 0.67 -7.64
C ALA A 141 5.03 1.22 -6.67
N ILE A 142 4.89 2.47 -6.24
CA ILE A 142 5.78 3.08 -5.24
C ILE A 142 5.70 2.32 -3.91
N ASN A 143 4.51 2.00 -3.44
CA ASN A 143 4.32 1.24 -2.20
C ASN A 143 4.96 -0.15 -2.29
N LEU A 144 4.84 -0.82 -3.45
CA LEU A 144 5.43 -2.13 -3.67
C LEU A 144 6.97 -2.08 -3.56
N VAL A 145 7.59 -1.11 -4.23
CA VAL A 145 9.05 -0.92 -4.19
C VAL A 145 9.55 -0.49 -2.80
N SER A 146 8.70 0.14 -2.00
CA SER A 146 9.04 0.58 -0.64
C SER A 146 9.16 -0.57 0.37
N VAL A 147 8.65 -1.77 0.07
CA VAL A 147 8.62 -2.92 1.00
C VAL A 147 10.01 -3.30 1.56
N PRO A 148 11.06 -3.51 0.74
CA PRO A 148 12.38 -3.87 1.26
C PRO A 148 12.97 -2.78 2.16
N TYR A 149 12.72 -1.52 1.86
CA TYR A 149 13.20 -0.38 2.66
C TYR A 149 12.51 -0.33 4.03
N ASN A 150 11.18 -0.53 4.07
CA ASN A 150 10.43 -0.58 5.32
C ASN A 150 10.81 -1.77 6.20
N ALA A 151 11.26 -2.88 5.59
CA ALA A 151 11.70 -4.07 6.32
C ALA A 151 13.10 -3.93 6.93
N SER A 152 13.90 -2.96 6.46
CA SER A 152 15.28 -2.73 6.91
C SER A 152 15.39 -1.69 8.02
N ILE A 153 14.30 -1.01 8.38
CA ILE A 153 14.22 -0.01 9.45
C ILE A 153 13.72 -0.67 10.73
#